data_27ff89b0d16203c125a3a4fe11c1bea6
#
_entry.id   27ff89b0d16203c125a3a4fe11c1bea6
#
_cell.length_a   1.000
_cell.length_b   1.000
_cell.length_c   1.000
_cell.angle_alpha   90.00
_cell.angle_beta   90.00
_cell.angle_gamma   90.00
#
_symmetry.space_group_name_H-M   'P 1'
#
loop_
_entity.id
_entity.type
_entity.pdbx_description
1 polymer ?
#
loop_
_entity_poly.entity_id
_entity_poly.type
_entity_poly.pdbx_seq_one_letter_code
_entity_poly.pdbx_strand_id
1 'polypeptide(L)'
;MRVVGADPDPTARRTAEHVGIEMTSTDEVLHRARALAICASAASQSSPILDLAGLGALQPGALLVNVGRPDLVDTDAVVAALRLRHLRGYAVDATPFDRLEHADLMAEGRIVQTGHSAGWRDEVLARGAEQLARAIVAAVRQDPAARAEADGDEQVA
;
A
#
# COMPACT_ATOMS: atom_id res chain seq x y z
N MET A 1 -4.99 19.06 -6.77
CA MET A 1 -3.88 18.47 -5.96
C MET A 1 -2.86 17.93 -6.95
N ARG A 2 -1.57 18.18 -6.76
CA ARG A 2 -0.49 17.58 -7.57
C ARG A 2 -0.10 16.25 -6.91
N VAL A 3 -0.03 15.19 -7.70
CA VAL A 3 0.39 13.86 -7.25
C VAL A 3 1.76 13.56 -7.84
N VAL A 4 2.68 13.08 -7.02
CA VAL A 4 3.98 12.55 -7.43
C VAL A 4 4.13 11.16 -6.86
N GLY A 5 4.83 10.27 -7.55
CA GLY A 5 4.99 8.88 -7.15
C GLY A 5 6.43 8.41 -7.24
N ALA A 6 6.73 7.35 -6.48
CA ALA A 6 7.94 6.57 -6.60
C ALA A 6 7.58 5.09 -6.57
N ASP A 7 8.20 4.29 -7.41
CA ASP A 7 8.06 2.84 -7.47
C ASP A 7 9.37 2.23 -7.99
N PRO A 8 9.89 1.15 -7.41
CA PRO A 8 11.09 0.49 -7.92
C PRO A 8 10.84 -0.25 -9.23
N ASP A 9 9.58 -0.67 -9.52
CA ASP A 9 9.23 -1.37 -10.75
C ASP A 9 9.12 -0.40 -11.94
N PRO A 10 9.97 -0.54 -12.98
CA PRO A 10 9.90 0.31 -14.17
C PRO A 10 8.57 0.21 -14.92
N THR A 11 7.87 -0.92 -14.81
CA THR A 11 6.57 -1.11 -15.46
C THR A 11 5.47 -0.35 -14.74
N ALA A 12 5.45 -0.41 -13.40
CA ALA A 12 4.55 0.39 -12.58
C ALA A 12 4.77 1.90 -12.82
N ARG A 13 6.04 2.34 -12.90
CA ARG A 13 6.39 3.74 -13.23
C ARG A 13 5.80 4.17 -14.56
N ARG A 14 6.03 3.42 -15.64
CA ARG A 14 5.48 3.74 -16.98
C ARG A 14 3.95 3.80 -16.98
N THR A 15 3.30 2.89 -16.25
CA THR A 15 1.84 2.89 -16.13
C THR A 15 1.34 4.14 -15.43
N ALA A 16 1.99 4.57 -14.34
CA ALA A 16 1.66 5.79 -13.62
C ALA A 16 1.89 7.05 -14.47
N GLU A 17 3.00 7.12 -15.21
CA GLU A 17 3.30 8.22 -16.13
C GLU A 17 2.26 8.33 -17.25
N HIS A 18 1.79 7.18 -17.77
CA HIS A 18 0.76 7.16 -18.81
C HIS A 18 -0.58 7.78 -18.37
N VAL A 19 -0.90 7.71 -17.09
CA VAL A 19 -2.08 8.36 -16.51
C VAL A 19 -1.79 9.75 -15.93
N GLY A 20 -0.62 10.31 -16.22
CA GLY A 20 -0.24 11.69 -15.87
C GLY A 20 0.32 11.88 -14.47
N ILE A 21 0.77 10.82 -13.80
CA ILE A 21 1.47 10.92 -12.52
C ILE A 21 2.95 11.18 -12.78
N GLU A 22 3.50 12.22 -12.18
CA GLU A 22 4.93 12.49 -12.19
C GLU A 22 5.67 11.45 -11.36
N MET A 23 6.59 10.70 -11.96
CA MET A 23 7.40 9.70 -11.26
C MET A 23 8.80 10.23 -10.98
N THR A 24 9.26 10.06 -9.73
CA THR A 24 10.57 10.54 -9.27
C THR A 24 11.23 9.53 -8.32
N SER A 25 12.26 9.92 -7.58
CA SER A 25 12.87 9.07 -6.53
C SER A 25 12.04 9.09 -5.24
N THR A 26 12.23 8.09 -4.40
CA THR A 26 11.61 8.05 -3.06
C THR A 26 12.01 9.26 -2.24
N ASP A 27 13.29 9.63 -2.25
CA ASP A 27 13.81 10.80 -1.50
C ASP A 27 13.12 12.09 -1.93
N GLU A 28 12.95 12.30 -3.22
CA GLU A 28 12.26 13.48 -3.75
C GLU A 28 10.78 13.50 -3.34
N VAL A 29 10.10 12.33 -3.35
CA VAL A 29 8.73 12.22 -2.85
C VAL A 29 8.68 12.62 -1.37
N LEU A 30 9.57 12.10 -0.53
CA LEU A 30 9.59 12.40 0.91
C LEU A 30 9.77 13.90 1.17
N HIS A 31 10.72 14.55 0.50
CA HIS A 31 10.96 15.98 0.69
C HIS A 31 9.83 16.88 0.20
N ARG A 32 9.02 16.43 -0.74
CA ARG A 32 7.93 17.24 -1.33
C ARG A 32 6.55 16.95 -0.73
N ALA A 33 6.39 15.78 -0.09
CA ALA A 33 5.09 15.32 0.36
C ALA A 33 4.55 16.13 1.56
N ARG A 34 3.37 16.71 1.40
CA ARG A 34 2.52 17.19 2.50
C ARG A 34 1.55 16.12 2.98
N ALA A 35 1.26 15.15 2.14
CA ALA A 35 0.56 13.92 2.45
C ALA A 35 1.24 12.79 1.70
N LEU A 36 1.71 11.78 2.42
CA LEU A 36 2.36 10.59 1.87
C LEU A 36 1.41 9.40 2.01
N ALA A 37 1.14 8.71 0.91
CA ALA A 37 0.41 7.44 0.90
C ALA A 37 1.37 6.30 0.56
N ILE A 38 1.44 5.28 1.43
CA ILE A 38 2.19 4.06 1.21
C ILE A 38 1.21 2.98 0.75
N CYS A 39 1.40 2.53 -0.51
CA CYS A 39 0.58 1.50 -1.16
C CYS A 39 1.42 0.27 -1.53
N ALA A 40 2.66 0.19 -1.05
CA ALA A 40 3.60 -0.88 -1.37
C ALA A 40 3.21 -2.22 -0.72
N SER A 41 3.63 -3.32 -1.35
CA SER A 41 3.56 -4.66 -0.77
C SER A 41 4.85 -4.97 -0.03
N ALA A 42 4.77 -5.72 1.08
CA ALA A 42 5.92 -6.11 1.91
C ALA A 42 6.70 -7.32 1.37
N ALA A 43 6.40 -7.80 0.16
CA ALA A 43 6.77 -9.12 -0.33
C ALA A 43 8.30 -9.43 -0.40
N SER A 44 9.19 -8.47 -0.15
CA SER A 44 10.65 -8.69 -0.23
C SER A 44 11.50 -7.77 0.65
N GLN A 45 10.91 -7.06 1.61
CA GLN A 45 11.66 -6.08 2.40
C GLN A 45 11.99 -6.62 3.79
N SER A 46 13.25 -6.57 4.16
CA SER A 46 13.77 -6.92 5.49
C SER A 46 13.78 -5.75 6.48
N SER A 47 13.43 -4.56 6.03
CA SER A 47 13.41 -3.31 6.83
C SER A 47 12.28 -2.39 6.37
N PRO A 48 11.79 -1.50 7.23
CA PRO A 48 10.79 -0.49 6.86
C PRO A 48 11.25 0.36 5.67
N ILE A 49 10.31 0.69 4.78
CA ILE A 49 10.54 1.68 3.70
C ILE A 49 10.69 3.08 4.32
N LEU A 50 9.99 3.33 5.43
CA LEU A 50 9.96 4.60 6.12
C LEU A 50 10.38 4.41 7.56
N ASP A 51 11.64 4.66 7.82
CA ASP A 51 12.28 4.68 9.13
C ASP A 51 12.32 6.10 9.72
N LEU A 52 13.03 6.26 10.84
CA LEU A 52 13.21 7.55 11.51
C LEU A 52 13.80 8.62 10.57
N ALA A 53 14.75 8.27 9.72
CA ALA A 53 15.37 9.20 8.79
C ALA A 53 14.40 9.63 7.69
N GLY A 54 13.66 8.66 7.11
CA GLY A 54 12.64 8.92 6.12
C GLY A 54 11.48 9.76 6.66
N LEU A 55 11.05 9.49 7.91
CA LEU A 55 10.05 10.32 8.58
C LEU A 55 10.55 11.75 8.81
N GLY A 56 11.84 11.90 9.16
CA GLY A 56 12.49 13.22 9.34
C GLY A 56 12.61 14.01 8.02
N ALA A 57 12.64 13.35 6.88
CA ALA A 57 12.69 13.98 5.57
C ALA A 57 11.35 14.56 5.10
N LEU A 58 10.25 14.13 5.72
CA LEU A 58 8.92 14.67 5.39
C LEU A 58 8.79 16.13 5.79
N GLN A 59 7.90 16.85 5.11
CA GLN A 59 7.58 18.24 5.48
C GLN A 59 6.98 18.30 6.89
N PRO A 60 7.38 19.28 7.73
CA PRO A 60 6.75 19.49 9.03
C PRO A 60 5.22 19.62 8.90
N GLY A 61 4.48 18.88 9.70
CA GLY A 61 3.03 18.82 9.63
C GLY A 61 2.47 17.93 8.52
N ALA A 62 3.28 17.09 7.90
CA ALA A 62 2.82 16.13 6.91
C ALA A 62 1.84 15.11 7.51
N LEU A 63 0.97 14.59 6.65
CA LEU A 63 0.09 13.45 6.93
C LEU A 63 0.69 12.20 6.32
N LEU A 64 0.64 11.10 7.07
CA LEU A 64 1.06 9.78 6.60
C LEU A 64 -0.13 8.83 6.56
N VAL A 65 -0.31 8.12 5.45
CA VAL A 65 -1.34 7.09 5.28
C VAL A 65 -0.67 5.81 4.81
N ASN A 66 -0.90 4.70 5.49
CA ASN A 66 -0.37 3.40 5.11
C ASN A 66 -1.54 2.42 4.87
N VAL A 67 -1.78 2.11 3.60
CA VAL A 67 -2.76 1.11 3.17
C VAL A 67 -2.08 -0.18 2.67
N GLY A 68 -0.76 -0.23 2.76
CA GLY A 68 0.05 -1.40 2.43
C GLY A 68 0.12 -2.39 3.60
N ARG A 69 1.24 -2.41 4.29
CA ARG A 69 1.49 -3.27 5.46
C ARG A 69 2.08 -2.45 6.60
N PRO A 70 1.75 -2.73 7.87
CA PRO A 70 2.23 -1.95 9.01
C PRO A 70 3.76 -1.93 9.13
N ASP A 71 4.42 -3.04 8.86
CA ASP A 71 5.87 -3.23 8.90
C ASP A 71 6.66 -2.45 7.83
N LEU A 72 5.97 -1.82 6.88
CA LEU A 72 6.60 -0.88 5.94
C LEU A 72 7.02 0.44 6.59
N VAL A 73 6.55 0.71 7.81
CA VAL A 73 6.81 1.93 8.55
C VAL A 73 7.26 1.59 9.96
N ASP A 74 8.31 2.22 10.43
CA ASP A 74 8.74 2.12 11.82
C ASP A 74 7.72 2.80 12.75
N THR A 75 6.98 2.00 13.51
CA THR A 75 5.88 2.47 14.38
C THR A 75 6.38 3.32 15.53
N ASP A 76 7.54 3.00 16.11
CA ASP A 76 8.12 3.76 17.22
C ASP A 76 8.57 5.14 16.73
N ALA A 77 9.19 5.19 15.55
CA ALA A 77 9.56 6.44 14.91
C ALA A 77 8.34 7.30 14.55
N VAL A 78 7.22 6.68 14.13
CA VAL A 78 5.95 7.39 13.90
C VAL A 78 5.44 8.02 15.19
N VAL A 79 5.40 7.27 16.29
CA VAL A 79 4.95 7.78 17.60
C VAL A 79 5.81 8.96 18.02
N ALA A 80 7.12 8.85 17.90
CA ALA A 80 8.04 9.95 18.20
C ALA A 80 7.76 11.18 17.32
N ALA A 81 7.62 11.01 16.01
CA ALA A 81 7.33 12.10 15.08
C ALA A 81 5.97 12.76 15.34
N LEU A 82 4.96 11.99 15.73
CA LEU A 82 3.68 12.52 16.17
C LEU A 82 3.81 13.34 17.46
N ARG A 83 4.48 12.83 18.48
CA ARG A 83 4.68 13.54 19.76
C ARG A 83 5.46 14.83 19.60
N LEU A 84 6.47 14.83 18.74
CA LEU A 84 7.25 16.03 18.36
C LEU A 84 6.47 16.98 17.43
N ARG A 85 5.24 16.65 17.02
CA ARG A 85 4.42 17.41 16.04
C ARG A 85 5.10 17.59 14.69
N HIS A 86 6.10 16.78 14.38
CA HIS A 86 6.68 16.73 13.04
C HIS A 86 5.70 16.10 12.05
N LEU A 87 5.02 15.01 12.43
CA LEU A 87 3.83 14.53 11.74
C LEU A 87 2.56 15.13 12.35
N ARG A 88 1.63 15.54 11.51
CA ARG A 88 0.30 15.97 11.91
C ARG A 88 -0.60 14.78 12.29
N GLY A 89 -0.51 13.67 11.54
CA GLY A 89 -1.30 12.48 11.77
C GLY A 89 -0.79 11.29 10.98
N TYR A 90 -1.12 10.10 11.46
CA TYR A 90 -0.88 8.82 10.81
C TYR A 90 -2.16 8.00 10.75
N ALA A 91 -2.52 7.54 9.54
CA ALA A 91 -3.61 6.60 9.33
C ALA A 91 -3.05 5.28 8.78
N VAL A 92 -3.51 4.14 9.31
CA VAL A 92 -3.07 2.82 8.87
C VAL A 92 -4.24 1.84 8.80
N ASP A 93 -4.32 1.07 7.71
CA ASP A 93 -5.27 -0.04 7.60
C ASP A 93 -4.68 -1.32 8.18
N ALA A 94 -4.43 -1.28 9.47
CA ALA A 94 -3.98 -2.36 10.36
C ALA A 94 -4.07 -1.88 11.81
N THR A 95 -3.76 -2.72 12.77
CA THR A 95 -3.81 -2.39 14.21
C THR A 95 -2.45 -2.57 14.88
N PRO A 96 -1.38 -1.85 14.45
CA PRO A 96 -0.05 -2.00 15.00
C PRO A 96 0.11 -1.33 16.38
N PHE A 97 -0.80 -0.44 16.77
CA PHE A 97 -0.70 0.33 18.02
C PHE A 97 -1.59 -0.24 19.12
N ASP A 98 -1.04 -0.39 20.30
CA ASP A 98 -1.84 -0.66 21.48
C ASP A 98 -2.72 0.55 21.83
N ARG A 99 -4.01 0.30 22.04
CA ARG A 99 -5.01 1.35 22.27
C ARG A 99 -4.87 2.02 23.63
N LEU A 100 -4.33 1.32 24.61
CA LEU A 100 -4.13 1.88 25.96
C LEU A 100 -2.84 2.70 25.99
N GLU A 101 -1.78 2.20 25.37
CA GLU A 101 -0.48 2.88 25.34
C GLU A 101 -0.51 4.20 24.57
N HIS A 102 -1.32 4.27 23.50
CA HIS A 102 -1.40 5.42 22.60
C HIS A 102 -2.78 6.09 22.62
N ALA A 103 -3.52 5.95 23.72
CA ALA A 103 -4.88 6.48 23.88
C ALA A 103 -4.96 7.99 23.66
N ASP A 104 -3.95 8.72 24.08
CA ASP A 104 -3.82 10.16 23.90
C ASP A 104 -3.79 10.55 22.41
N LEU A 105 -2.91 9.94 21.63
CA LEU A 105 -2.78 10.21 20.19
C LEU A 105 -4.03 9.78 19.40
N MET A 106 -4.69 8.71 19.82
CA MET A 106 -5.95 8.25 19.21
C MET A 106 -7.11 9.20 19.53
N ALA A 107 -7.21 9.65 20.79
CA ALA A 107 -8.25 10.59 21.21
C ALA A 107 -8.10 11.96 20.51
N GLU A 108 -6.87 12.40 20.24
CA GLU A 108 -6.58 13.59 19.46
C GLU A 108 -6.83 13.40 17.94
N GLY A 109 -7.18 12.19 17.49
CA GLY A 109 -7.31 11.85 16.05
C GLY A 109 -5.99 11.88 15.29
N ARG A 110 -4.87 11.79 15.98
CA ARG A 110 -3.53 11.81 15.36
C ARG A 110 -3.04 10.42 14.96
N ILE A 111 -3.59 9.37 15.57
CA ILE A 111 -3.49 7.98 15.11
C ILE A 111 -4.89 7.51 14.75
N VAL A 112 -5.07 7.08 13.51
CA VAL A 112 -6.27 6.40 13.03
C VAL A 112 -5.86 5.02 12.54
N GLN A 113 -6.44 3.97 13.13
CA GLN A 113 -6.19 2.61 12.69
C GLN A 113 -7.50 1.87 12.44
N THR A 114 -7.53 1.07 11.38
CA THR A 114 -8.67 0.26 10.98
C THR A 114 -8.31 -1.23 11.04
N GLY A 115 -9.32 -2.10 11.04
CA GLY A 115 -9.16 -3.55 11.23
C GLY A 115 -8.65 -4.30 9.98
N HIS A 116 -7.79 -3.71 9.16
CA HIS A 116 -7.29 -4.29 7.90
C HIS A 116 -8.44 -4.65 6.95
N SER A 117 -9.33 -3.69 6.74
CA SER A 117 -10.61 -3.90 6.07
C SER A 117 -10.73 -3.24 4.69
N ALA A 118 -9.73 -2.48 4.25
CA ALA A 118 -9.79 -1.78 2.96
C ALA A 118 -9.99 -2.74 1.76
N GLY A 119 -9.46 -3.97 1.86
CA GLY A 119 -9.64 -5.02 0.85
C GLY A 119 -10.97 -5.78 0.91
N TRP A 120 -11.79 -5.59 1.95
CA TRP A 120 -13.03 -6.35 2.17
C TRP A 120 -14.29 -5.66 1.65
N ARG A 121 -14.15 -4.62 0.85
CA ARG A 121 -15.30 -3.97 0.20
C ARG A 121 -15.79 -4.82 -0.97
N ASP A 122 -17.11 -4.88 -1.15
CA ASP A 122 -17.73 -5.70 -2.20
C ASP A 122 -17.18 -5.42 -3.60
N GLU A 123 -16.94 -4.15 -3.92
CA GLU A 123 -16.38 -3.77 -5.22
C GLU A 123 -14.91 -4.23 -5.39
N VAL A 124 -14.13 -4.31 -4.31
CA VAL A 124 -12.74 -4.79 -4.33
C VAL A 124 -12.73 -6.30 -4.48
N LEU A 125 -13.58 -7.01 -3.75
CA LEU A 125 -13.73 -8.47 -3.82
C LEU A 125 -14.22 -8.89 -5.21
N ALA A 126 -15.22 -8.22 -5.77
CA ALA A 126 -15.74 -8.50 -7.11
C ALA A 126 -14.66 -8.32 -8.19
N ARG A 127 -13.90 -7.21 -8.15
CA ARG A 127 -12.78 -6.99 -9.08
C ARG A 127 -11.67 -8.02 -8.90
N GLY A 128 -11.33 -8.37 -7.66
CA GLY A 128 -10.33 -9.38 -7.37
C GLY A 128 -10.71 -10.76 -7.92
N ALA A 129 -11.97 -11.16 -7.73
CA ALA A 129 -12.52 -12.40 -8.26
C ALA A 129 -12.48 -12.43 -9.80
N GLU A 130 -12.88 -11.32 -10.45
CA GLU A 130 -12.83 -11.21 -11.92
C GLU A 130 -11.39 -11.29 -12.45
N GLN A 131 -10.44 -10.60 -11.82
CA GLN A 131 -9.03 -10.65 -12.22
C GLN A 131 -8.45 -12.05 -12.04
N LEU A 132 -8.77 -12.73 -10.94
CA LEU A 132 -8.34 -14.10 -10.68
C LEU A 132 -8.91 -15.05 -11.72
N ALA A 133 -10.21 -14.97 -12.03
CA ALA A 133 -10.84 -15.79 -13.04
C ALA A 133 -10.18 -15.60 -14.42
N ARG A 134 -9.93 -14.36 -14.82
CA ARG A 134 -9.21 -14.04 -16.08
C ARG A 134 -7.80 -14.62 -16.09
N ALA A 135 -7.06 -14.53 -14.98
CA ALA A 135 -5.70 -15.07 -14.87
C ALA A 135 -5.69 -16.60 -14.98
N ILE A 136 -6.64 -17.29 -14.32
CA ILE A 136 -6.79 -18.74 -14.40
C ILE A 136 -7.09 -19.16 -15.86
N VAL A 137 -8.07 -18.53 -16.50
CA VAL A 137 -8.42 -18.82 -17.90
C VAL A 137 -7.21 -18.59 -18.84
N ALA A 138 -6.44 -17.54 -18.60
CA ALA A 138 -5.24 -17.27 -19.40
C ALA A 138 -4.16 -18.34 -19.18
N ALA A 139 -3.94 -18.77 -17.95
CA ALA A 139 -2.97 -19.82 -17.61
C ALA A 139 -3.35 -21.17 -18.25
N VAL A 140 -4.62 -21.58 -18.12
CA VAL A 140 -5.13 -22.81 -18.73
C VAL A 140 -4.99 -22.77 -20.26
N ARG A 141 -5.26 -21.63 -20.90
CA ARG A 141 -5.10 -21.48 -22.35
C ARG A 141 -3.64 -21.55 -22.83
N GLN A 142 -2.68 -21.26 -21.95
CA GLN A 142 -1.25 -21.33 -22.27
C GLN A 142 -0.64 -22.70 -21.95
N ASP A 143 -1.31 -23.53 -21.15
CA ASP A 143 -0.86 -24.89 -20.81
C ASP A 143 -1.46 -25.92 -21.78
N PRO A 144 -0.63 -26.59 -22.61
CA PRO A 144 -1.11 -27.59 -23.56
C PRO A 144 -1.75 -28.82 -22.89
N ALA A 145 -1.30 -29.20 -21.68
CA ALA A 145 -1.84 -30.34 -20.94
C ALA A 145 -3.24 -30.03 -20.38
N ALA A 146 -3.41 -28.85 -19.77
CA ALA A 146 -4.71 -28.40 -19.27
C ALA A 146 -5.74 -28.17 -20.37
N ARG A 147 -5.30 -27.81 -21.60
CA ARG A 147 -6.17 -27.73 -22.79
C ARG A 147 -6.71 -29.09 -23.20
N ALA A 148 -5.87 -30.11 -23.24
CA ALA A 148 -6.25 -31.46 -23.65
C ALA A 148 -7.30 -32.08 -22.70
N GLU A 149 -7.24 -31.77 -21.40
CA GLU A 149 -8.23 -32.21 -20.42
C GLU A 149 -9.57 -31.47 -20.58
N ALA A 150 -9.52 -30.14 -20.83
CA ALA A 150 -10.75 -29.36 -21.02
C ALA A 150 -11.49 -29.72 -22.31
N ASP A 151 -10.76 -29.99 -23.40
CA ASP A 151 -11.34 -30.40 -24.70
C ASP A 151 -11.82 -31.88 -24.66
N GLY A 152 -11.30 -32.72 -23.73
CA GLY A 152 -11.70 -34.12 -23.56
C GLY A 152 -13.06 -34.30 -22.87
N ASP A 153 -13.43 -33.42 -21.98
CA ASP A 153 -14.73 -33.45 -21.27
C ASP A 153 -15.93 -33.00 -22.12
N GLU A 154 -15.70 -32.22 -23.18
CA GLU A 154 -16.77 -31.78 -24.12
C GLU A 154 -17.25 -32.90 -25.07
N GLN A 155 -16.49 -34.00 -25.17
CA GLN A 155 -16.85 -35.12 -26.09
C GLN A 155 -17.63 -36.25 -25.43
N VAL A 156 -17.99 -36.15 -24.12
CA VAL A 156 -18.69 -37.21 -23.35
C VAL A 156 -20.10 -36.79 -22.94
N ALA A 157 -20.63 -35.68 -23.44
CA ALA A 157 -22.00 -35.24 -23.11
C ALA A 157 -22.97 -35.40 -24.30
#